data_f103d85f056234fb2c478617596d139f
#
_entry.id   f103d85f056234fb2c478617596d139f
#
_cell.length_a   1.000
_cell.length_b   1.000
_cell.length_c   1.000
_cell.angle_alpha   90.00
_cell.angle_beta   90.00
_cell.angle_gamma   90.00
#
_symmetry.space_group_name_H-M   'P 1'
#
loop_
_entity.id
_entity.type
_entity.pdbx_description
1 polymer ?
#
loop_
_entity_poly.entity_id
_entity_poly.type
_entity_poly.pdbx_seq_one_letter_code
_entity_poly.pdbx_strand_id
1 'polypeptide(L)'
;MIIERKDPPYPRRGPSCLLVIFIGVGIFFGIFVIQNAEDVRDVIIPTPTPEPTRSATEYALLADIAERDGELEEAAGYYAEAVRLDATKPEIYIRYINLLIRINEAEEALARAEEAAVLAPENDRIWTAVAAAHIANGERLNDAGDPTAADLQFAEAYRAAEAAISINPDNADAYAYSAAGLVLQFEPGLYEDALLRARDATDRDPGNALGRLYLGIVLTNQGFYTAAREQFQLGLQSEKLPQLYYELGYNFFGDGNVSEAILSFQEAVSIDPNFAPGYDGLAHMYLQLGQDNLAEENGLQSIALNPDVARAHGRLGEAYVRLNKFEQAVEEFSKAVELYGEPTELNARFFYLLADAYLRQGTENCPLAEPYFQQAAEVSVAYADAAQQGLVECRRAALESSP
;
A
#
# COMPACT_ATOMS: atom_id res chain seq x y z
N MET A 1 -25.14 -15.71 -116.22
CA MET A 1 -26.38 -15.30 -115.58
C MET A 1 -26.32 -15.76 -114.11
N ILE A 2 -25.96 -14.86 -113.21
CA ILE A 2 -25.79 -15.12 -111.79
C ILE A 2 -26.99 -14.52 -111.13
N ILE A 3 -27.78 -15.32 -110.44
CA ILE A 3 -28.94 -14.87 -109.68
C ILE A 3 -28.46 -14.69 -108.21
N GLU A 4 -28.35 -13.44 -107.79
CA GLU A 4 -28.18 -13.07 -106.41
C GLU A 4 -29.48 -13.33 -105.60
N ARG A 5 -29.41 -14.19 -104.60
CA ARG A 5 -30.50 -14.31 -103.63
C ARG A 5 -30.28 -13.26 -102.56
N LYS A 6 -31.22 -12.30 -102.40
CA LYS A 6 -31.31 -11.44 -101.22
C LYS A 6 -31.96 -12.20 -100.09
N ASP A 7 -31.25 -12.36 -98.97
CA ASP A 7 -31.83 -12.87 -97.71
C ASP A 7 -32.77 -11.82 -97.09
N PRO A 8 -33.88 -12.24 -96.49
CA PRO A 8 -34.83 -11.30 -95.84
C PRO A 8 -34.21 -10.82 -94.46
N PRO A 9 -34.56 -9.57 -94.07
CA PRO A 9 -34.06 -9.01 -92.83
C PRO A 9 -34.62 -9.78 -91.60
N TYR A 10 -33.72 -10.23 -90.72
CA TYR A 10 -34.08 -10.82 -89.44
C TYR A 10 -34.93 -9.85 -88.61
N PRO A 11 -36.04 -10.27 -88.01
CA PRO A 11 -36.82 -9.42 -87.10
C PRO A 11 -35.97 -9.18 -85.84
N ARG A 12 -35.73 -7.91 -85.49
CA ARG A 12 -35.18 -7.52 -84.20
C ARG A 12 -36.17 -7.96 -83.09
N ARG A 13 -35.86 -9.03 -82.42
CA ARG A 13 -36.57 -9.40 -81.19
C ARG A 13 -36.23 -8.36 -80.10
N GLY A 14 -37.19 -7.53 -79.76
CA GLY A 14 -37.10 -6.67 -78.61
C GLY A 14 -36.89 -7.53 -77.32
N PRO A 15 -36.38 -6.92 -76.23
CA PRO A 15 -36.18 -7.68 -74.99
C PRO A 15 -37.49 -8.36 -74.58
N SER A 16 -37.37 -9.64 -74.18
CA SER A 16 -38.52 -10.43 -73.74
C SER A 16 -39.25 -9.71 -72.60
N CYS A 17 -40.57 -9.69 -72.63
CA CYS A 17 -41.38 -9.07 -71.57
C CYS A 17 -40.98 -9.58 -70.12
N LEU A 18 -40.55 -10.84 -70.06
CA LEU A 18 -40.00 -11.46 -68.86
C LEU A 18 -38.71 -10.79 -68.39
N LEU A 19 -37.79 -10.42 -69.28
CA LEU A 19 -36.54 -9.76 -68.94
C LEU A 19 -36.81 -8.34 -68.38
N VAL A 20 -37.74 -7.61 -68.94
CA VAL A 20 -38.12 -6.28 -68.42
C VAL A 20 -38.79 -6.36 -67.07
N ILE A 21 -39.58 -7.40 -66.80
CA ILE A 21 -40.21 -7.65 -65.51
C ILE A 21 -39.12 -8.01 -64.48
N PHE A 22 -38.15 -8.87 -64.77
CA PHE A 22 -37.06 -9.22 -63.89
C PHE A 22 -36.20 -8.02 -63.55
N ILE A 23 -35.88 -7.16 -64.51
CA ILE A 23 -35.12 -5.92 -64.27
C ILE A 23 -35.94 -4.97 -63.38
N GLY A 24 -37.25 -4.81 -63.65
CA GLY A 24 -38.14 -3.97 -62.84
C GLY A 24 -38.28 -4.44 -61.41
N VAL A 25 -38.41 -5.75 -61.18
CA VAL A 25 -38.45 -6.34 -59.85
C VAL A 25 -37.10 -6.19 -59.13
N GLY A 26 -36.00 -6.36 -59.85
CA GLY A 26 -34.64 -6.19 -59.28
C GLY A 26 -34.38 -4.74 -58.85
N ILE A 27 -34.80 -3.76 -59.67
CA ILE A 27 -34.71 -2.32 -59.35
C ILE A 27 -35.60 -1.98 -58.15
N PHE A 28 -36.84 -2.47 -58.11
CA PHE A 28 -37.77 -2.23 -57.03
C PHE A 28 -37.24 -2.82 -55.71
N PHE A 29 -36.73 -4.06 -55.75
CA PHE A 29 -36.11 -4.69 -54.60
C PHE A 29 -34.86 -3.96 -54.13
N GLY A 30 -34.03 -3.50 -55.05
CA GLY A 30 -32.85 -2.68 -54.74
C GLY A 30 -33.22 -1.34 -54.09
N ILE A 31 -34.26 -0.65 -54.61
CA ILE A 31 -34.76 0.59 -53.99
C ILE A 31 -35.36 0.31 -52.62
N PHE A 32 -36.11 -0.77 -52.46
CA PHE A 32 -36.68 -1.19 -51.18
C PHE A 32 -35.57 -1.46 -50.13
N VAL A 33 -34.52 -2.16 -50.51
CA VAL A 33 -33.36 -2.43 -49.63
C VAL A 33 -32.63 -1.14 -49.25
N ILE A 34 -32.48 -0.20 -50.21
CA ILE A 34 -31.84 1.10 -49.94
C ILE A 34 -32.70 1.98 -49.05
N GLN A 35 -34.02 2.02 -49.25
CA GLN A 35 -34.94 2.84 -48.45
C GLN A 35 -35.14 2.30 -47.03
N ASN A 36 -34.98 0.98 -46.83
CA ASN A 36 -35.07 0.32 -45.53
C ASN A 36 -33.71 -0.26 -45.08
N ALA A 37 -32.63 0.44 -45.43
CA ALA A 37 -31.27 -0.05 -45.22
C ALA A 37 -30.95 -0.31 -43.77
N GLU A 38 -31.53 0.44 -42.84
CA GLU A 38 -31.38 0.22 -41.40
C GLU A 38 -32.09 -1.05 -40.95
N ASP A 39 -33.39 -1.22 -41.35
CA ASP A 39 -34.15 -2.43 -40.96
C ASP A 39 -33.60 -3.71 -41.61
N VAL A 40 -33.13 -3.62 -42.88
CA VAL A 40 -32.51 -4.73 -43.58
C VAL A 40 -31.15 -5.09 -43.00
N ARG A 41 -30.40 -4.09 -42.54
CA ARG A 41 -29.12 -4.30 -41.84
C ARG A 41 -29.32 -5.05 -40.54
N ASP A 42 -30.32 -4.67 -39.75
CA ASP A 42 -30.60 -5.28 -38.45
C ASP A 42 -31.11 -6.73 -38.58
N VAL A 43 -31.71 -7.09 -39.71
CA VAL A 43 -32.15 -8.46 -40.03
C VAL A 43 -30.99 -9.32 -40.58
N ILE A 44 -30.10 -8.74 -41.39
CA ILE A 44 -29.01 -9.50 -42.06
C ILE A 44 -27.73 -9.51 -41.23
N ILE A 45 -27.47 -8.44 -40.48
CA ILE A 45 -26.34 -8.36 -39.55
C ILE A 45 -26.96 -8.27 -38.15
N PRO A 46 -27.14 -9.40 -37.46
CA PRO A 46 -27.59 -9.33 -36.08
C PRO A 46 -26.62 -8.44 -35.33
N THR A 47 -27.15 -7.39 -34.69
CA THR A 47 -26.37 -6.61 -33.71
C THR A 47 -25.65 -7.60 -32.80
N PRO A 48 -24.32 -7.49 -32.67
CA PRO A 48 -23.60 -8.36 -31.73
C PRO A 48 -24.35 -8.29 -30.40
N THR A 49 -24.81 -9.43 -29.93
CA THR A 49 -25.38 -9.53 -28.58
C THR A 49 -24.37 -8.87 -27.67
N PRO A 50 -24.71 -7.81 -26.90
CA PRO A 50 -23.76 -7.24 -25.97
C PRO A 50 -23.20 -8.41 -25.15
N GLU A 51 -21.88 -8.50 -25.07
CA GLU A 51 -21.24 -9.49 -24.22
C GLU A 51 -21.93 -9.40 -22.86
N PRO A 52 -22.31 -10.54 -22.25
CA PRO A 52 -22.98 -10.51 -20.97
C PRO A 52 -22.06 -9.72 -20.01
N THR A 53 -22.57 -8.61 -19.50
CA THR A 53 -21.86 -7.79 -18.53
C THR A 53 -21.54 -8.70 -17.34
N ARG A 54 -20.27 -8.86 -17.01
CA ARG A 54 -19.85 -9.68 -15.87
C ARG A 54 -20.56 -9.21 -14.61
N SER A 55 -20.97 -10.14 -13.78
CA SER A 55 -21.58 -9.86 -12.49
C SER A 55 -20.53 -9.46 -11.45
N ALA A 56 -20.95 -8.83 -10.36
CA ALA A 56 -20.08 -8.54 -9.22
C ALA A 56 -19.34 -9.79 -8.70
N THR A 57 -20.01 -10.94 -8.68
CA THR A 57 -19.40 -12.20 -8.26
C THR A 57 -18.33 -12.71 -9.23
N GLU A 58 -18.52 -12.52 -10.55
CA GLU A 58 -17.50 -12.88 -11.55
C GLU A 58 -16.29 -11.98 -11.46
N TYR A 59 -16.48 -10.67 -11.23
CA TYR A 59 -15.36 -9.75 -10.96
C TYR A 59 -14.62 -10.09 -9.66
N ALA A 60 -15.32 -10.42 -8.58
CA ALA A 60 -14.69 -10.87 -7.34
C ALA A 60 -13.87 -12.15 -7.54
N LEU A 61 -14.36 -13.10 -8.36
CA LEU A 61 -13.60 -14.31 -8.70
C LEU A 61 -12.34 -14.00 -9.53
N LEU A 62 -12.42 -13.05 -10.47
CA LEU A 62 -11.25 -12.60 -11.22
C LEU A 62 -10.23 -11.93 -10.31
N ALA A 63 -10.70 -11.13 -9.34
CA ALA A 63 -9.84 -10.55 -8.31
C ALA A 63 -9.12 -11.63 -7.48
N ASP A 64 -9.85 -12.66 -7.01
CA ASP A 64 -9.26 -13.79 -6.27
C ASP A 64 -8.19 -14.55 -7.11
N ILE A 65 -8.37 -14.63 -8.42
CA ILE A 65 -7.41 -15.26 -9.34
C ILE A 65 -6.17 -14.39 -9.49
N ALA A 66 -6.33 -13.10 -9.81
CA ALA A 66 -5.25 -12.14 -9.97
C ALA A 66 -4.41 -12.01 -8.67
N GLU A 67 -5.08 -11.97 -7.52
CA GLU A 67 -4.43 -11.95 -6.21
C GLU A 67 -3.56 -13.18 -5.96
N ARG A 68 -4.05 -14.38 -6.31
CA ARG A 68 -3.28 -15.62 -6.20
C ARG A 68 -2.11 -15.67 -7.17
N ASP A 69 -2.25 -15.07 -8.35
CA ASP A 69 -1.20 -15.00 -9.37
C ASP A 69 -0.19 -13.87 -9.09
N GLY A 70 -0.41 -13.05 -8.03
CA GLY A 70 0.45 -11.97 -7.58
C GLY A 70 0.22 -10.64 -8.31
N GLU A 71 -0.83 -10.54 -9.13
CA GLU A 71 -1.21 -9.35 -9.90
C GLU A 71 -2.12 -8.45 -9.05
N LEU A 72 -1.55 -7.88 -7.97
CA LEU A 72 -2.33 -7.27 -6.88
C LEU A 72 -3.08 -6.00 -7.31
N GLU A 73 -2.50 -5.17 -8.17
CA GLU A 73 -3.13 -3.95 -8.71
C GLU A 73 -4.30 -4.33 -9.64
N GLU A 74 -4.16 -5.39 -10.43
CA GLU A 74 -5.25 -5.89 -11.27
C GLU A 74 -6.38 -6.46 -10.40
N ALA A 75 -6.03 -7.19 -9.34
CA ALA A 75 -6.99 -7.69 -8.36
C ALA A 75 -7.79 -6.56 -7.71
N ALA A 76 -7.13 -5.45 -7.31
CA ALA A 76 -7.78 -4.27 -6.75
C ALA A 76 -8.76 -3.64 -7.75
N GLY A 77 -8.37 -3.54 -9.04
CA GLY A 77 -9.25 -3.08 -10.10
C GLY A 77 -10.50 -3.95 -10.27
N TYR A 78 -10.36 -5.27 -10.20
CA TYR A 78 -11.51 -6.19 -10.26
C TYR A 78 -12.41 -6.09 -9.03
N TYR A 79 -11.86 -5.98 -7.81
CA TYR A 79 -12.68 -5.76 -6.62
C TYR A 79 -13.42 -4.41 -6.68
N ALA A 80 -12.79 -3.33 -7.16
CA ALA A 80 -13.44 -2.03 -7.35
C ALA A 80 -14.66 -2.15 -8.27
N GLU A 81 -14.55 -2.87 -9.41
CA GLU A 81 -15.67 -3.13 -10.31
C GLU A 81 -16.75 -4.01 -9.63
N ALA A 82 -16.36 -4.99 -8.83
CA ALA A 82 -17.30 -5.85 -8.13
C ALA A 82 -18.16 -5.05 -7.12
N VAL A 83 -17.57 -4.18 -6.29
CA VAL A 83 -18.31 -3.35 -5.34
C VAL A 83 -19.16 -2.28 -6.04
N ARG A 84 -18.68 -1.73 -7.17
CA ARG A 84 -19.45 -0.79 -7.99
C ARG A 84 -20.71 -1.41 -8.57
N LEU A 85 -20.66 -2.71 -8.95
CA LEU A 85 -21.80 -3.41 -9.55
C LEU A 85 -22.80 -3.89 -8.49
N ASP A 86 -22.34 -4.27 -7.31
CA ASP A 86 -23.21 -4.74 -6.22
C ASP A 86 -22.61 -4.37 -4.86
N ALA A 87 -22.96 -3.19 -4.38
CA ALA A 87 -22.56 -2.67 -3.08
C ALA A 87 -23.19 -3.42 -1.87
N THR A 88 -24.10 -4.38 -2.10
CA THR A 88 -24.80 -5.08 -1.01
C THR A 88 -24.07 -6.32 -0.50
N LYS A 89 -22.84 -6.59 -0.98
CA LYS A 89 -22.06 -7.78 -0.62
C LYS A 89 -20.90 -7.45 0.32
N PRO A 90 -21.08 -7.53 1.64
CA PRO A 90 -20.04 -7.19 2.62
C PRO A 90 -18.75 -7.99 2.42
N GLU A 91 -18.84 -9.26 2.00
CA GLU A 91 -17.69 -10.14 1.80
C GLU A 91 -16.72 -9.63 0.72
N ILE A 92 -17.24 -8.96 -0.32
CA ILE A 92 -16.40 -8.38 -1.38
C ILE A 92 -15.68 -7.14 -0.84
N TYR A 93 -16.36 -6.30 -0.07
CA TYR A 93 -15.72 -5.15 0.58
C TYR A 93 -14.58 -5.57 1.51
N ILE A 94 -14.81 -6.59 2.36
CA ILE A 94 -13.79 -7.07 3.31
C ILE A 94 -12.53 -7.53 2.56
N ARG A 95 -12.69 -8.30 1.47
CA ARG A 95 -11.54 -8.74 0.66
C ARG A 95 -10.84 -7.57 -0.02
N TYR A 96 -11.61 -6.63 -0.57
CA TYR A 96 -11.05 -5.43 -1.21
C TYR A 96 -10.26 -4.58 -0.22
N ILE A 97 -10.81 -4.31 0.96
CA ILE A 97 -10.16 -3.56 2.03
C ILE A 97 -8.84 -4.24 2.45
N ASN A 98 -8.87 -5.56 2.67
CA ASN A 98 -7.68 -6.31 3.07
C ASN A 98 -6.59 -6.29 1.97
N LEU A 99 -6.98 -6.36 0.69
CA LEU A 99 -6.04 -6.22 -0.42
C LEU A 99 -5.44 -4.81 -0.49
N LEU A 100 -6.26 -3.77 -0.35
CA LEU A 100 -5.79 -2.38 -0.34
C LEU A 100 -4.79 -2.12 0.79
N ILE A 101 -5.04 -2.65 1.99
CA ILE A 101 -4.08 -2.61 3.11
C ILE A 101 -2.75 -3.28 2.71
N ARG A 102 -2.81 -4.45 2.09
CA ARG A 102 -1.62 -5.22 1.70
C ARG A 102 -0.79 -4.54 0.60
N ILE A 103 -1.41 -3.76 -0.29
CA ILE A 103 -0.70 -2.98 -1.31
C ILE A 103 -0.39 -1.54 -0.89
N ASN A 104 -0.46 -1.24 0.40
CA ASN A 104 -0.18 0.07 1.02
C ASN A 104 -1.13 1.21 0.59
N GLU A 105 -2.32 0.90 0.07
CA GLU A 105 -3.36 1.87 -0.27
C GLU A 105 -4.30 2.12 0.93
N ALA A 106 -3.71 2.53 2.08
CA ALA A 106 -4.41 2.62 3.36
C ALA A 106 -5.54 3.67 3.37
N GLU A 107 -5.39 4.79 2.65
CA GLU A 107 -6.44 5.81 2.54
C GLU A 107 -7.66 5.28 1.76
N GLU A 108 -7.43 4.59 0.65
CA GLU A 108 -8.52 3.98 -0.12
C GLU A 108 -9.17 2.83 0.68
N ALA A 109 -8.36 2.03 1.40
CA ALA A 109 -8.87 0.98 2.28
C ALA A 109 -9.84 1.57 3.33
N LEU A 110 -9.46 2.68 3.96
CA LEU A 110 -10.31 3.37 4.94
C LEU A 110 -11.58 3.91 4.31
N ALA A 111 -11.49 4.57 3.15
CA ALA A 111 -12.66 5.08 2.44
C ALA A 111 -13.65 3.96 2.07
N ARG A 112 -13.17 2.82 1.61
CA ARG A 112 -14.01 1.64 1.29
C ARG A 112 -14.59 1.00 2.55
N ALA A 113 -13.84 0.97 3.65
CA ALA A 113 -14.31 0.43 4.92
C ALA A 113 -15.45 1.27 5.52
N GLU A 114 -15.30 2.59 5.51
CA GLU A 114 -16.34 3.52 5.97
C GLU A 114 -17.61 3.42 5.09
N GLU A 115 -17.46 3.33 3.77
CA GLU A 115 -18.57 3.08 2.85
C GLU A 115 -19.31 1.78 3.20
N ALA A 116 -18.57 0.70 3.43
CA ALA A 116 -19.14 -0.60 3.79
C ALA A 116 -19.86 -0.55 5.15
N ALA A 117 -19.35 0.18 6.13
CA ALA A 117 -19.98 0.34 7.44
C ALA A 117 -21.34 1.06 7.36
N VAL A 118 -21.48 2.03 6.46
CA VAL A 118 -22.77 2.69 6.20
C VAL A 118 -23.77 1.72 5.57
N LEU A 119 -23.31 0.82 4.69
CA LEU A 119 -24.16 -0.12 3.98
C LEU A 119 -24.56 -1.35 4.85
N ALA A 120 -23.71 -1.76 5.76
CA ALA A 120 -23.92 -2.94 6.61
C ALA A 120 -23.55 -2.67 8.09
N PRO A 121 -24.26 -1.75 8.78
CA PRO A 121 -23.89 -1.30 10.12
C PRO A 121 -24.01 -2.38 11.21
N GLU A 122 -24.77 -3.43 10.97
CA GLU A 122 -24.97 -4.57 11.91
C GLU A 122 -24.01 -5.75 11.61
N ASN A 123 -22.99 -5.54 10.76
CA ASN A 123 -22.04 -6.59 10.40
C ASN A 123 -20.71 -6.36 11.15
N ASP A 124 -20.44 -7.23 12.14
CA ASP A 124 -19.24 -7.19 12.97
C ASP A 124 -17.93 -7.29 12.15
N ARG A 125 -17.92 -8.08 11.07
CA ARG A 125 -16.75 -8.24 10.21
C ARG A 125 -16.42 -6.98 9.40
N ILE A 126 -17.45 -6.20 9.04
CA ILE A 126 -17.23 -4.89 8.42
C ILE A 126 -16.59 -3.94 9.43
N TRP A 127 -17.11 -3.86 10.66
CA TRP A 127 -16.49 -3.02 11.69
C TRP A 127 -15.07 -3.47 12.06
N THR A 128 -14.79 -4.78 12.00
CA THR A 128 -13.42 -5.31 12.13
C THR A 128 -12.53 -4.82 10.98
N ALA A 129 -13.04 -4.80 9.73
CA ALA A 129 -12.30 -4.29 8.59
C ALA A 129 -12.11 -2.76 8.67
N VAL A 130 -13.07 -2.01 9.22
CA VAL A 130 -12.89 -0.56 9.54
C VAL A 130 -11.75 -0.37 10.53
N ALA A 131 -11.71 -1.17 11.61
CA ALA A 131 -10.62 -1.11 12.59
C ALA A 131 -9.26 -1.42 11.93
N ALA A 132 -9.19 -2.46 11.08
CA ALA A 132 -7.98 -2.79 10.33
C ALA A 132 -7.51 -1.66 9.41
N ALA A 133 -8.45 -1.01 8.70
CA ALA A 133 -8.14 0.11 7.80
C ALA A 133 -7.65 1.35 8.57
N HIS A 134 -8.22 1.64 9.74
CA HIS A 134 -7.71 2.69 10.63
C HIS A 134 -6.31 2.38 11.15
N ILE A 135 -6.01 1.12 11.54
CA ILE A 135 -4.64 0.72 11.93
C ILE A 135 -3.67 0.97 10.76
N ALA A 136 -3.98 0.49 9.57
CA ALA A 136 -3.12 0.67 8.40
C ALA A 136 -2.89 2.15 8.05
N ASN A 137 -3.93 2.99 8.13
CA ASN A 137 -3.80 4.42 7.89
C ASN A 137 -3.02 5.13 9.00
N GLY A 138 -3.16 4.70 10.25
CA GLY A 138 -2.35 5.19 11.38
C GLY A 138 -0.87 4.84 11.20
N GLU A 139 -0.54 3.61 10.82
CA GLU A 139 0.83 3.20 10.51
C GLU A 139 1.43 4.01 9.37
N ARG A 140 0.68 4.23 8.28
CA ARG A 140 1.10 5.10 7.16
C ARG A 140 1.39 6.53 7.61
N LEU A 141 0.53 7.12 8.42
CA LEU A 141 0.73 8.49 8.96
C LEU A 141 1.95 8.56 9.88
N ASN A 142 2.15 7.54 10.71
CA ASN A 142 3.32 7.45 11.56
C ASN A 142 4.62 7.31 10.75
N ASP A 143 4.61 6.51 9.69
CA ASP A 143 5.74 6.36 8.77
C ASP A 143 6.04 7.64 7.98
N ALA A 144 4.99 8.42 7.65
CA ALA A 144 5.11 9.76 7.07
C ALA A 144 5.50 10.84 8.10
N GLY A 145 5.68 10.50 9.38
CA GLY A 145 6.17 11.39 10.43
C GLY A 145 5.09 12.27 11.08
N ASP A 146 3.81 11.92 10.96
CA ASP A 146 2.71 12.57 11.69
C ASP A 146 2.12 11.64 12.78
N PRO A 147 2.82 11.47 13.92
CA PRO A 147 2.36 10.62 15.00
C PRO A 147 1.06 11.13 15.64
N THR A 148 0.79 12.44 15.58
CA THR A 148 -0.46 13.00 16.14
C THR A 148 -1.67 12.57 15.34
N ALA A 149 -1.59 12.61 14.01
CA ALA A 149 -2.65 12.10 13.15
C ALA A 149 -2.74 10.57 13.24
N ALA A 150 -1.62 9.86 13.39
CA ALA A 150 -1.59 8.43 13.61
C ALA A 150 -2.34 8.01 14.89
N ASP A 151 -2.10 8.69 16.01
CA ASP A 151 -2.79 8.43 17.28
C ASP A 151 -4.31 8.57 17.18
N LEU A 152 -4.79 9.56 16.40
CA LEU A 152 -6.21 9.69 16.12
C LEU A 152 -6.76 8.48 15.37
N GLN A 153 -6.01 7.97 14.38
CA GLN A 153 -6.43 6.78 13.64
C GLN A 153 -6.44 5.54 14.54
N PHE A 154 -5.44 5.36 15.40
CA PHE A 154 -5.42 4.25 16.36
C PHE A 154 -6.58 4.32 17.36
N ALA A 155 -6.95 5.52 17.81
CA ALA A 155 -8.11 5.71 18.66
C ALA A 155 -9.44 5.38 17.92
N GLU A 156 -9.57 5.74 16.64
CA GLU A 156 -10.73 5.35 15.82
C GLU A 156 -10.76 3.83 15.56
N ALA A 157 -9.60 3.18 15.35
CA ALA A 157 -9.51 1.73 15.25
C ALA A 157 -10.05 1.03 16.50
N TYR A 158 -9.67 1.52 17.69
CA TYR A 158 -10.24 1.03 18.95
C TYR A 158 -11.77 1.14 18.99
N ARG A 159 -12.33 2.30 18.60
CA ARG A 159 -13.78 2.51 18.57
C ARG A 159 -14.50 1.59 17.59
N ALA A 160 -13.95 1.42 16.40
CA ALA A 160 -14.50 0.51 15.39
C ALA A 160 -14.48 -0.95 15.87
N ALA A 161 -13.37 -1.36 16.50
CA ALA A 161 -13.25 -2.69 17.09
C ALA A 161 -14.27 -2.92 18.23
N GLU A 162 -14.48 -1.93 19.12
CA GLU A 162 -15.52 -2.01 20.16
C GLU A 162 -16.94 -2.06 19.57
N ALA A 163 -17.20 -1.41 18.43
CA ALA A 163 -18.45 -1.56 17.70
C ALA A 163 -18.63 -3.00 17.20
N ALA A 164 -17.58 -3.60 16.61
CA ALA A 164 -17.60 -5.00 16.19
C ALA A 164 -17.86 -5.95 17.37
N ILE A 165 -17.19 -5.75 18.51
CA ILE A 165 -17.38 -6.54 19.75
C ILE A 165 -18.82 -6.42 20.28
N SER A 166 -19.42 -5.22 20.20
CA SER A 166 -20.79 -5.02 20.66
C SER A 166 -21.82 -5.78 19.83
N ILE A 167 -21.55 -5.99 18.54
CA ILE A 167 -22.39 -6.76 17.60
C ILE A 167 -22.15 -8.25 17.81
N ASN A 168 -20.89 -8.67 17.86
CA ASN A 168 -20.49 -10.06 18.04
C ASN A 168 -19.38 -10.20 19.10
N PRO A 169 -19.73 -10.52 20.35
CA PRO A 169 -18.76 -10.69 21.43
C PRO A 169 -17.78 -11.87 21.26
N ASP A 170 -18.00 -12.76 20.29
CA ASP A 170 -17.12 -13.90 20.01
C ASP A 170 -16.11 -13.60 18.88
N ASN A 171 -16.13 -12.39 18.31
CA ASN A 171 -15.21 -11.99 17.24
C ASN A 171 -13.80 -11.72 17.78
N ALA A 172 -12.93 -12.74 17.73
CA ALA A 172 -11.55 -12.65 18.24
C ALA A 172 -10.71 -11.58 17.54
N ASP A 173 -10.88 -11.39 16.21
CA ASP A 173 -10.15 -10.36 15.45
C ASP A 173 -10.51 -8.95 15.91
N ALA A 174 -11.79 -8.72 16.27
CA ALA A 174 -12.18 -7.43 16.81
C ALA A 174 -11.48 -7.10 18.14
N TYR A 175 -11.29 -8.07 19.01
CA TYR A 175 -10.50 -7.90 20.22
C TYR A 175 -9.01 -7.66 19.91
N ALA A 176 -8.46 -8.32 18.91
CA ALA A 176 -7.09 -8.10 18.47
C ALA A 176 -6.88 -6.66 17.96
N TYR A 177 -7.80 -6.15 17.12
CA TYR A 177 -7.73 -4.76 16.64
C TYR A 177 -8.06 -3.73 17.75
N SER A 178 -8.88 -4.09 18.73
CA SER A 178 -9.07 -3.27 19.93
C SER A 178 -7.76 -3.13 20.72
N ALA A 179 -7.01 -4.22 20.87
CA ALA A 179 -5.66 -4.17 21.49
C ALA A 179 -4.68 -3.35 20.65
N ALA A 180 -4.71 -3.49 19.32
CA ALA A 180 -3.89 -2.72 18.38
C ALA A 180 -4.11 -1.22 18.55
N GLY A 181 -5.37 -0.79 18.50
CA GLY A 181 -5.74 0.63 18.64
C GLY A 181 -5.30 1.27 19.96
N LEU A 182 -5.08 0.47 20.99
CA LEU A 182 -4.54 0.94 22.28
C LEU A 182 -3.01 0.93 22.32
N VAL A 183 -2.36 -0.18 21.89
CA VAL A 183 -0.91 -0.34 22.06
C VAL A 183 -0.08 0.50 21.11
N LEU A 184 -0.60 0.77 19.90
CA LEU A 184 0.11 1.53 18.87
C LEU A 184 0.14 3.05 19.13
N GLN A 185 -0.61 3.56 20.12
CA GLN A 185 -0.45 4.93 20.59
C GLN A 185 0.79 5.11 21.48
N PHE A 186 1.51 4.03 21.80
CA PHE A 186 2.71 4.03 22.65
C PHE A 186 2.55 4.74 24.00
N GLU A 187 1.32 4.87 24.49
CA GLU A 187 1.01 5.47 25.78
C GLU A 187 1.01 4.39 26.88
N PRO A 188 1.95 4.44 27.86
CA PRO A 188 2.05 3.42 28.90
C PRO A 188 0.78 3.21 29.74
N GLY A 189 -0.05 4.27 29.85
CA GLY A 189 -1.33 4.20 30.54
C GLY A 189 -2.36 3.27 29.89
N LEU A 190 -2.20 2.98 28.60
CA LEU A 190 -3.12 2.12 27.84
C LEU A 190 -2.67 0.64 27.78
N TYR A 191 -1.45 0.32 28.22
CA TYR A 191 -0.90 -1.04 28.04
C TYR A 191 -1.63 -2.11 28.84
N GLU A 192 -2.23 -1.79 29.99
CA GLU A 192 -3.00 -2.76 30.78
C GLU A 192 -4.30 -3.13 30.06
N ASP A 193 -5.00 -2.14 29.51
CA ASP A 193 -6.22 -2.36 28.72
C ASP A 193 -5.90 -3.10 27.41
N ALA A 194 -4.83 -2.72 26.71
CA ALA A 194 -4.35 -3.42 25.53
C ALA A 194 -4.03 -4.89 25.82
N LEU A 195 -3.36 -5.17 26.94
CA LEU A 195 -3.05 -6.54 27.40
C LEU A 195 -4.32 -7.35 27.62
N LEU A 196 -5.33 -6.75 28.24
CA LEU A 196 -6.63 -7.40 28.49
C LEU A 196 -7.30 -7.76 27.16
N ARG A 197 -7.39 -6.80 26.23
CA ARG A 197 -8.00 -7.02 24.91
C ARG A 197 -7.27 -8.08 24.09
N ALA A 198 -5.94 -8.06 24.06
CA ALA A 198 -5.15 -9.08 23.37
C ALA A 198 -5.34 -10.49 23.95
N ARG A 199 -5.46 -10.59 25.28
CA ARG A 199 -5.82 -11.87 25.94
C ARG A 199 -7.23 -12.30 25.61
N ASP A 200 -8.19 -11.40 25.62
CA ASP A 200 -9.55 -11.66 25.23
C ASP A 200 -9.64 -12.24 23.80
N ALA A 201 -8.81 -11.75 22.85
CA ALA A 201 -8.69 -12.31 21.51
C ALA A 201 -8.19 -13.77 21.54
N THR A 202 -7.09 -14.03 22.26
CA THR A 202 -6.47 -15.36 22.31
C THR A 202 -7.25 -16.36 23.15
N ASP A 203 -8.09 -15.92 24.11
CA ASP A 203 -8.97 -16.78 24.90
C ASP A 203 -10.18 -17.23 24.09
N ARG A 204 -10.69 -16.40 23.17
CA ARG A 204 -11.78 -16.74 22.26
C ARG A 204 -11.32 -17.65 21.13
N ASP A 205 -10.18 -17.33 20.55
CA ASP A 205 -9.53 -18.16 19.55
C ASP A 205 -8.03 -18.30 19.86
N PRO A 206 -7.62 -19.42 20.47
CA PRO A 206 -6.21 -19.69 20.77
C PRO A 206 -5.30 -19.70 19.54
N GLY A 207 -5.84 -19.92 18.35
CA GLY A 207 -5.18 -19.88 17.07
C GLY A 207 -5.15 -18.49 16.41
N ASN A 208 -5.73 -17.46 17.03
CA ASN A 208 -5.77 -16.13 16.46
C ASN A 208 -4.39 -15.50 16.37
N ALA A 209 -3.83 -15.43 15.14
CA ALA A 209 -2.50 -14.90 14.88
C ALA A 209 -2.40 -13.40 15.17
N LEU A 210 -3.44 -12.62 14.89
CA LEU A 210 -3.50 -11.18 15.21
C LEU A 210 -3.53 -10.94 16.70
N GLY A 211 -4.34 -11.70 17.45
CA GLY A 211 -4.36 -11.64 18.91
C GLY A 211 -2.98 -11.95 19.52
N ARG A 212 -2.26 -12.95 18.97
CA ARG A 212 -0.88 -13.28 19.36
C ARG A 212 0.10 -12.18 19.00
N LEU A 213 -0.05 -11.55 17.83
CA LEU A 213 0.75 -10.42 17.38
C LEU A 213 0.66 -9.26 18.39
N TYR A 214 -0.53 -8.78 18.67
CA TYR A 214 -0.70 -7.62 19.53
C TYR A 214 -0.44 -7.93 21.00
N LEU A 215 -0.68 -9.16 21.46
CA LEU A 215 -0.25 -9.59 22.78
C LEU A 215 1.29 -9.54 22.91
N GLY A 216 2.00 -9.99 21.89
CA GLY A 216 3.46 -9.91 21.82
C GLY A 216 3.97 -8.47 21.80
N ILE A 217 3.34 -7.57 21.03
CA ILE A 217 3.70 -6.14 20.98
C ILE A 217 3.52 -5.48 22.36
N VAL A 218 2.39 -5.70 23.03
CA VAL A 218 2.15 -5.17 24.37
C VAL A 218 3.23 -5.64 25.34
N LEU A 219 3.56 -6.93 25.32
CA LEU A 219 4.60 -7.51 26.20
C LEU A 219 6.00 -6.95 25.87
N THR A 220 6.30 -6.72 24.58
CA THR A 220 7.56 -6.09 24.15
C THR A 220 7.68 -4.67 24.70
N ASN A 221 6.62 -3.85 24.58
CA ASN A 221 6.59 -2.48 25.09
C ASN A 221 6.69 -2.40 26.61
N GLN A 222 6.28 -3.45 27.32
CA GLN A 222 6.47 -3.60 28.77
C GLN A 222 7.83 -4.18 29.15
N GLY A 223 8.71 -4.53 28.19
CA GLY A 223 10.02 -5.12 28.42
C GLY A 223 10.02 -6.63 28.69
N PHE A 224 8.90 -7.33 28.50
CA PHE A 224 8.79 -8.77 28.70
C PHE A 224 9.17 -9.56 27.44
N TYR A 225 10.38 -9.33 26.91
CA TYR A 225 10.85 -9.83 25.60
C TYR A 225 10.67 -11.34 25.43
N THR A 226 10.99 -12.16 26.46
CA THR A 226 10.86 -13.62 26.37
C THR A 226 9.41 -14.07 26.23
N ALA A 227 8.49 -13.46 27.01
CA ALA A 227 7.07 -13.78 26.94
C ALA A 227 6.47 -13.31 25.61
N ALA A 228 6.92 -12.16 25.08
CA ALA A 228 6.52 -11.67 23.76
C ALA A 228 6.92 -12.65 22.64
N ARG A 229 8.17 -13.14 22.65
CA ARG A 229 8.65 -14.14 21.67
C ARG A 229 7.81 -15.41 21.66
N GLU A 230 7.41 -15.89 22.84
CA GLU A 230 6.51 -17.04 22.94
C GLU A 230 5.18 -16.76 22.21
N GLN A 231 4.59 -15.57 22.38
CA GLN A 231 3.35 -15.22 21.69
C GLN A 231 3.54 -15.13 20.18
N PHE A 232 4.60 -14.48 19.69
CA PHE A 232 4.90 -14.43 18.26
C PHE A 232 5.10 -15.83 17.67
N GLN A 233 5.81 -16.71 18.37
CA GLN A 233 6.01 -18.11 17.94
C GLN A 233 4.71 -18.90 17.89
N LEU A 234 3.81 -18.70 18.86
CA LEU A 234 2.48 -19.32 18.85
C LEU A 234 1.63 -18.79 17.68
N GLY A 235 1.67 -17.50 17.39
CA GLY A 235 1.02 -16.91 16.21
C GLY A 235 1.54 -17.54 14.92
N LEU A 236 2.85 -17.69 14.75
CA LEU A 236 3.49 -18.30 13.59
C LEU A 236 3.17 -19.79 13.39
N GLN A 237 2.74 -20.51 14.43
CA GLN A 237 2.24 -21.88 14.31
C GLN A 237 0.85 -21.93 13.67
N SER A 238 0.05 -20.88 13.83
CA SER A 238 -1.30 -20.78 13.27
C SER A 238 -1.28 -20.17 11.87
N GLU A 239 -0.56 -19.05 11.72
CA GLU A 239 -0.47 -18.33 10.45
C GLU A 239 0.90 -17.67 10.28
N LYS A 240 1.48 -17.78 9.09
CA LYS A 240 2.76 -17.15 8.78
C LYS A 240 2.55 -15.73 8.28
N LEU A 241 2.27 -14.81 9.21
CA LEU A 241 2.17 -13.39 8.92
C LEU A 241 3.57 -12.76 8.90
N PRO A 242 3.95 -11.98 7.86
CA PRO A 242 5.24 -11.29 7.82
C PRO A 242 5.41 -10.33 9.01
N GLN A 243 4.31 -9.72 9.48
CA GLN A 243 4.31 -8.85 10.66
C GLN A 243 4.79 -9.56 11.93
N LEU A 244 4.43 -10.83 12.14
CA LEU A 244 4.90 -11.60 13.30
C LEU A 244 6.42 -11.77 13.29
N TYR A 245 7.01 -12.02 12.14
CA TYR A 245 8.46 -12.10 11.99
C TYR A 245 9.13 -10.73 12.13
N TYR A 246 8.51 -9.68 11.65
CA TYR A 246 8.98 -8.31 11.79
C TYR A 246 9.05 -7.90 13.26
N GLU A 247 7.99 -8.11 14.03
CA GLU A 247 7.94 -7.83 15.47
C GLU A 247 8.91 -8.71 16.26
N LEU A 248 9.04 -9.98 15.86
CA LEU A 248 10.04 -10.89 16.42
C LEU A 248 11.47 -10.37 16.17
N GLY A 249 11.74 -9.80 15.01
CA GLY A 249 13.00 -9.17 14.66
C GLY A 249 13.33 -8.00 15.60
N TYR A 250 12.42 -7.07 15.78
CA TYR A 250 12.62 -5.96 16.73
C TYR A 250 12.66 -6.40 18.18
N ASN A 251 11.93 -7.44 18.55
CA ASN A 251 12.02 -8.04 19.88
C ASN A 251 13.42 -8.62 20.15
N PHE A 252 14.01 -9.32 19.19
CA PHE A 252 15.39 -9.80 19.30
C PHE A 252 16.40 -8.65 19.34
N PHE A 253 16.19 -7.62 18.54
CA PHE A 253 17.05 -6.42 18.57
C PHE A 253 17.00 -5.71 19.92
N GLY A 254 15.81 -5.55 20.50
CA GLY A 254 15.63 -4.97 21.84
C GLY A 254 16.33 -5.76 22.95
N ASP A 255 16.46 -7.08 22.79
CA ASP A 255 17.18 -8.00 23.67
C ASP A 255 18.69 -8.11 23.31
N GLY A 256 19.19 -7.32 22.36
CA GLY A 256 20.59 -7.27 21.92
C GLY A 256 21.02 -8.38 20.97
N ASN A 257 20.10 -9.19 20.44
CA ASN A 257 20.37 -10.32 19.56
C ASN A 257 20.20 -9.93 18.07
N VAL A 258 21.17 -9.15 17.54
CA VAL A 258 21.12 -8.62 16.17
C VAL A 258 21.08 -9.74 15.11
N SER A 259 21.75 -10.86 15.34
CA SER A 259 21.78 -11.98 14.37
C SER A 259 20.41 -12.62 14.19
N GLU A 260 19.71 -12.88 15.29
CA GLU A 260 18.35 -13.43 15.28
C GLU A 260 17.34 -12.42 14.75
N ALA A 261 17.58 -11.10 14.96
CA ALA A 261 16.78 -10.04 14.35
C ALA A 261 16.87 -10.08 12.83
N ILE A 262 18.09 -10.18 12.26
CA ILE A 262 18.29 -10.30 10.80
C ILE A 262 17.57 -11.53 10.25
N LEU A 263 17.71 -12.70 10.89
CA LEU A 263 17.03 -13.92 10.45
C LEU A 263 15.50 -13.73 10.43
N SER A 264 14.96 -13.08 11.46
CA SER A 264 13.52 -12.81 11.53
C SER A 264 13.06 -11.88 10.42
N PHE A 265 13.77 -10.79 10.13
CA PHE A 265 13.43 -9.91 9.00
C PHE A 265 13.58 -10.60 7.65
N GLN A 266 14.58 -11.48 7.48
CA GLN A 266 14.74 -12.30 6.27
C GLN A 266 13.54 -13.26 6.07
N GLU A 267 13.05 -13.88 7.13
CA GLU A 267 11.84 -14.71 7.06
C GLU A 267 10.61 -13.86 6.68
N ALA A 268 10.47 -12.65 7.23
CA ALA A 268 9.37 -11.74 6.89
C ALA A 268 9.32 -11.45 5.37
N VAL A 269 10.46 -11.05 4.77
CA VAL A 269 10.54 -10.76 3.33
C VAL A 269 10.53 -12.01 2.46
N SER A 270 10.86 -13.18 3.02
CA SER A 270 10.72 -14.47 2.32
C SER A 270 9.26 -14.89 2.17
N ILE A 271 8.42 -14.57 3.17
CA ILE A 271 6.97 -14.85 3.14
C ILE A 271 6.26 -13.88 2.23
N ASP A 272 6.55 -12.60 2.36
CA ASP A 272 6.02 -11.55 1.49
C ASP A 272 7.16 -10.68 0.94
N PRO A 273 7.60 -10.92 -0.31
CA PRO A 273 8.63 -10.10 -0.96
C PRO A 273 8.25 -8.62 -1.15
N ASN A 274 6.98 -8.25 -0.99
CA ASN A 274 6.50 -6.88 -1.07
C ASN A 274 6.37 -6.21 0.32
N PHE A 275 6.78 -6.89 1.38
CA PHE A 275 6.72 -6.36 2.73
C PHE A 275 7.86 -5.35 3.01
N ALA A 276 7.65 -4.09 2.62
CA ALA A 276 8.63 -3.00 2.77
C ALA A 276 9.23 -2.87 4.18
N PRO A 277 8.45 -3.00 5.30
CA PRO A 277 9.01 -2.91 6.65
C PRO A 277 10.10 -3.94 6.95
N GLY A 278 10.02 -5.14 6.38
CA GLY A 278 11.06 -6.17 6.54
C GLY A 278 12.41 -5.74 5.97
N TYR A 279 12.43 -5.12 4.80
CA TYR A 279 13.66 -4.57 4.19
C TYR A 279 14.20 -3.37 4.98
N ASP A 280 13.33 -2.49 5.50
CA ASP A 280 13.74 -1.40 6.38
C ASP A 280 14.38 -1.93 7.68
N GLY A 281 13.81 -3.01 8.25
CA GLY A 281 14.39 -3.73 9.39
C GLY A 281 15.77 -4.30 9.08
N LEU A 282 15.96 -4.94 7.91
CA LEU A 282 17.26 -5.44 7.45
C LEU A 282 18.27 -4.32 7.27
N ALA A 283 17.89 -3.22 6.62
CA ALA A 283 18.75 -2.04 6.44
C ALA A 283 19.21 -1.49 7.79
N HIS A 284 18.30 -1.39 8.76
CA HIS A 284 18.63 -0.98 10.13
C HIS A 284 19.66 -1.91 10.78
N MET A 285 19.44 -3.21 10.73
CA MET A 285 20.36 -4.19 11.34
C MET A 285 21.75 -4.16 10.69
N TYR A 286 21.80 -4.06 9.36
CA TYR A 286 23.08 -3.96 8.65
C TYR A 286 23.84 -2.66 8.95
N LEU A 287 23.14 -1.53 9.15
CA LEU A 287 23.76 -0.31 9.67
C LEU A 287 24.36 -0.51 11.06
N GLN A 288 23.68 -1.23 11.96
CA GLN A 288 24.19 -1.54 13.29
C GLN A 288 25.48 -2.39 13.23
N LEU A 289 25.60 -3.26 12.23
CA LEU A 289 26.78 -4.11 12.03
C LEU A 289 27.88 -3.45 11.18
N GLY A 290 27.69 -2.24 10.65
CA GLY A 290 28.62 -1.59 9.73
C GLY A 290 28.72 -2.30 8.37
N GLN A 291 27.69 -3.03 7.97
CA GLN A 291 27.60 -3.68 6.67
C GLN A 291 26.86 -2.75 5.67
N ASP A 292 27.48 -1.60 5.42
CA ASP A 292 26.82 -0.46 4.78
C ASP A 292 26.33 -0.74 3.34
N ASN A 293 26.99 -1.63 2.59
CA ASN A 293 26.51 -2.04 1.26
C ASN A 293 25.19 -2.85 1.33
N LEU A 294 25.04 -3.72 2.34
CA LEU A 294 23.80 -4.46 2.55
C LEU A 294 22.70 -3.55 3.08
N ALA A 295 23.06 -2.55 3.88
CA ALA A 295 22.12 -1.52 4.31
C ALA A 295 21.60 -0.69 3.13
N GLU A 296 22.47 -0.29 2.18
CA GLU A 296 22.09 0.35 0.93
C GLU A 296 21.12 -0.52 0.09
N GLU A 297 21.49 -1.79 -0.14
CA GLU A 297 20.67 -2.72 -0.94
C GLU A 297 19.26 -2.87 -0.38
N ASN A 298 19.14 -3.13 0.92
CA ASN A 298 17.85 -3.31 1.58
C ASN A 298 17.08 -1.99 1.73
N GLY A 299 17.77 -0.87 1.98
CA GLY A 299 17.16 0.46 2.00
C GLY A 299 16.53 0.83 0.66
N LEU A 300 17.25 0.60 -0.45
CA LEU A 300 16.71 0.80 -1.80
C LEU A 300 15.48 -0.06 -2.08
N GLN A 301 15.49 -1.32 -1.63
CA GLN A 301 14.34 -2.21 -1.79
C GLN A 301 13.13 -1.72 -0.97
N SER A 302 13.36 -1.24 0.26
CA SER A 302 12.30 -0.71 1.12
C SER A 302 11.61 0.50 0.48
N ILE A 303 12.38 1.52 0.02
CA ILE A 303 11.81 2.72 -0.59
C ILE A 303 11.20 2.45 -1.98
N ALA A 304 11.66 1.44 -2.70
CA ALA A 304 11.05 1.03 -3.98
C ALA A 304 9.64 0.45 -3.77
N LEU A 305 9.42 -0.24 -2.65
CA LEU A 305 8.13 -0.82 -2.28
C LEU A 305 7.20 0.19 -1.59
N ASN A 306 7.75 1.09 -0.77
CA ASN A 306 7.00 2.16 -0.12
C ASN A 306 7.86 3.43 -0.02
N PRO A 307 7.68 4.40 -0.95
CA PRO A 307 8.47 5.61 -1.02
C PRO A 307 8.08 6.69 0.01
N ASP A 308 7.03 6.49 0.77
CA ASP A 308 6.51 7.49 1.71
C ASP A 308 6.95 7.24 3.17
N VAL A 309 7.93 6.35 3.37
CA VAL A 309 8.49 6.03 4.70
C VAL A 309 9.70 6.91 5.00
N ALA A 310 9.48 8.00 5.74
CA ALA A 310 10.53 8.97 6.09
C ALA A 310 11.75 8.30 6.75
N ARG A 311 11.53 7.33 7.65
CA ARG A 311 12.58 6.58 8.33
C ARG A 311 13.45 5.75 7.38
N ALA A 312 12.86 5.15 6.33
CA ALA A 312 13.59 4.34 5.36
C ALA A 312 14.56 5.20 4.54
N HIS A 313 14.11 6.37 4.07
CA HIS A 313 14.97 7.36 3.42
C HIS A 313 16.10 7.81 4.35
N GLY A 314 15.80 8.09 5.62
CA GLY A 314 16.81 8.46 6.60
C GLY A 314 17.88 7.39 6.81
N ARG A 315 17.50 6.11 6.88
CA ARG A 315 18.44 4.99 7.03
C ARG A 315 19.29 4.79 5.77
N LEU A 316 18.69 4.91 4.59
CA LEU A 316 19.43 4.86 3.34
C LEU A 316 20.43 6.02 3.23
N GLY A 317 20.04 7.22 3.63
CA GLY A 317 20.95 8.37 3.72
C GLY A 317 22.14 8.11 4.65
N GLU A 318 21.93 7.45 5.80
CA GLU A 318 23.03 7.03 6.68
C GLU A 318 23.97 6.03 6.01
N ALA A 319 23.44 5.03 5.30
CA ALA A 319 24.25 4.09 4.53
C ALA A 319 25.13 4.84 3.51
N TYR A 320 24.55 5.79 2.80
CA TYR A 320 25.27 6.61 1.83
C TYR A 320 26.38 7.47 2.48
N VAL A 321 26.14 8.09 3.64
CA VAL A 321 27.19 8.84 4.37
C VAL A 321 28.35 7.90 4.71
N ARG A 322 28.11 6.69 5.22
CA ARG A 322 29.16 5.72 5.58
C ARG A 322 29.93 5.22 4.35
N LEU A 323 29.26 5.15 3.20
CA LEU A 323 29.86 4.81 1.91
C LEU A 323 30.54 6.00 1.20
N ASN A 324 30.56 7.19 1.81
CA ASN A 324 31.05 8.47 1.24
C ASN A 324 30.31 8.90 -0.03
N LYS A 325 29.04 8.50 -0.20
CA LYS A 325 28.15 8.89 -1.29
C LYS A 325 27.31 10.10 -0.87
N PHE A 326 27.96 11.23 -0.65
CA PHE A 326 27.34 12.40 0.01
C PHE A 326 26.22 13.04 -0.82
N GLU A 327 26.30 13.02 -2.17
CA GLU A 327 25.23 13.53 -3.04
C GLU A 327 23.93 12.73 -2.81
N GLN A 328 24.02 11.38 -2.86
CA GLN A 328 22.88 10.52 -2.62
C GLN A 328 22.37 10.65 -1.17
N ALA A 329 23.28 10.81 -0.20
CA ALA A 329 22.89 11.03 1.19
C ALA A 329 22.05 12.30 1.35
N VAL A 330 22.42 13.40 0.71
CA VAL A 330 21.64 14.65 0.71
C VAL A 330 20.27 14.45 0.07
N GLU A 331 20.17 13.72 -1.05
CA GLU A 331 18.91 13.42 -1.71
C GLU A 331 17.97 12.67 -0.76
N GLU A 332 18.44 11.58 -0.16
CA GLU A 332 17.63 10.74 0.72
C GLU A 332 17.25 11.44 2.04
N PHE A 333 18.20 12.15 2.67
CA PHE A 333 17.86 12.92 3.87
C PHE A 333 16.91 14.09 3.57
N SER A 334 17.04 14.72 2.39
CA SER A 334 16.09 15.77 1.99
C SER A 334 14.67 15.20 1.85
N LYS A 335 14.53 13.99 1.27
CA LYS A 335 13.25 13.30 1.18
C LYS A 335 12.71 12.92 2.56
N ALA A 336 13.58 12.41 3.44
CA ALA A 336 13.19 12.09 4.82
C ALA A 336 12.66 13.33 5.56
N VAL A 337 13.38 14.47 5.48
CA VAL A 337 12.98 15.72 6.12
C VAL A 337 11.70 16.30 5.50
N GLU A 338 11.53 16.20 4.18
CA GLU A 338 10.29 16.59 3.50
C GLU A 338 9.09 15.81 4.04
N LEU A 339 9.23 14.48 4.16
CA LEU A 339 8.17 13.61 4.67
C LEU A 339 7.87 13.86 6.16
N TYR A 340 8.90 14.09 6.97
CA TYR A 340 8.70 14.43 8.39
C TYR A 340 8.09 15.83 8.61
N GLY A 341 8.22 16.75 7.65
CA GLY A 341 7.72 18.12 7.75
C GLY A 341 8.45 18.93 8.84
N GLU A 342 7.76 19.26 9.92
CA GLU A 342 8.33 20.09 11.00
C GLU A 342 9.31 19.29 11.89
N PRO A 343 10.41 19.94 12.33
CA PRO A 343 11.37 19.30 13.22
C PRO A 343 10.79 19.07 14.61
N THR A 344 11.00 17.87 15.15
CA THR A 344 10.63 17.45 16.50
C THR A 344 11.80 16.78 17.19
N GLU A 345 11.72 16.51 18.50
CA GLU A 345 12.78 15.76 19.18
C GLU A 345 12.99 14.37 18.56
N LEU A 346 11.96 13.72 18.07
CA LEU A 346 12.03 12.37 17.49
C LEU A 346 12.72 12.33 16.12
N ASN A 347 12.53 13.35 15.28
CA ASN A 347 13.07 13.40 13.92
C ASN A 347 14.30 14.34 13.77
N ALA A 348 14.68 15.08 14.81
CA ALA A 348 15.81 16.02 14.82
C ALA A 348 17.12 15.43 14.27
N ARG A 349 17.30 14.11 14.44
CA ARG A 349 18.44 13.36 13.90
C ARG A 349 18.58 13.56 12.40
N PHE A 350 17.50 13.48 11.65
CA PHE A 350 17.55 13.53 10.20
C PHE A 350 17.82 14.95 9.67
N PHE A 351 17.34 15.97 10.38
CA PHE A 351 17.69 17.35 10.12
C PHE A 351 19.19 17.60 10.33
N TYR A 352 19.73 17.11 11.45
CA TYR A 352 21.17 17.17 11.71
C TYR A 352 21.99 16.44 10.63
N LEU A 353 21.57 15.21 10.26
CA LEU A 353 22.30 14.39 9.29
C LEU A 353 22.27 15.00 7.88
N LEU A 354 21.15 15.65 7.48
CA LEU A 354 21.08 16.41 6.24
C LEU A 354 22.08 17.56 6.22
N ALA A 355 22.14 18.33 7.31
CA ALA A 355 23.09 19.42 7.44
C ALA A 355 24.56 18.93 7.40
N ASP A 356 24.88 17.84 8.11
CA ASP A 356 26.20 17.20 8.10
C ASP A 356 26.57 16.67 6.70
N ALA A 357 25.60 16.09 5.97
CA ALA A 357 25.82 15.61 4.60
C ALA A 357 26.14 16.77 3.64
N TYR A 358 25.43 17.90 3.72
CA TYR A 358 25.78 19.10 2.98
C TYR A 358 27.22 19.60 3.29
N LEU A 359 27.57 19.63 4.57
CA LEU A 359 28.92 20.09 4.97
C LEU A 359 30.02 19.14 4.49
N ARG A 360 29.77 17.83 4.46
CA ARG A 360 30.68 16.80 3.91
C ARG A 360 30.85 16.87 2.40
N GLN A 361 29.89 17.39 1.65
CA GLN A 361 30.06 17.69 0.24
C GLN A 361 31.05 18.85 0.01
N GLY A 362 31.11 19.82 0.93
CA GLY A 362 31.99 20.97 0.89
C GLY A 362 31.46 22.15 1.68
N THR A 363 32.35 22.97 2.18
CA THR A 363 32.00 24.15 2.99
C THR A 363 31.24 25.23 2.20
N GLU A 364 31.27 25.19 0.88
CA GLU A 364 30.45 26.03 0.00
C GLU A 364 28.92 25.75 0.18
N ASN A 365 28.56 24.59 0.67
CA ASN A 365 27.16 24.21 0.97
C ASN A 365 26.70 24.67 2.36
N CYS A 366 27.52 25.35 3.12
CA CYS A 366 27.17 25.91 4.43
C CYS A 366 25.83 26.69 4.43
N PRO A 367 25.52 27.54 3.43
CA PRO A 367 24.24 28.24 3.39
C PRO A 367 23.02 27.31 3.32
N LEU A 368 23.20 26.08 2.80
CA LEU A 368 22.16 25.04 2.77
C LEU A 368 22.12 24.24 4.08
N ALA A 369 23.24 24.00 4.73
CA ALA A 369 23.36 23.24 5.96
C ALA A 369 22.88 24.02 7.19
N GLU A 370 23.19 25.33 7.29
CA GLU A 370 22.93 26.15 8.48
C GLU A 370 21.46 26.09 8.98
N PRO A 371 20.43 26.21 8.12
CA PRO A 371 19.04 26.14 8.60
C PRO A 371 18.71 24.82 9.30
N TYR A 372 19.19 23.69 8.76
CA TYR A 372 18.91 22.37 9.32
C TYR A 372 19.69 22.10 10.62
N PHE A 373 20.93 22.59 10.75
CA PHE A 373 21.62 22.58 12.04
C PHE A 373 20.88 23.39 13.10
N GLN A 374 20.34 24.56 12.76
CA GLN A 374 19.57 25.39 13.68
C GLN A 374 18.30 24.66 14.12
N GLN A 375 17.53 24.12 13.18
CA GLN A 375 16.32 23.36 13.44
C GLN A 375 16.58 22.16 14.36
N ALA A 376 17.62 21.38 14.08
CA ALA A 376 17.97 20.22 14.93
C ALA A 376 18.37 20.65 16.34
N ALA A 377 19.13 21.75 16.48
CA ALA A 377 19.57 22.26 17.78
C ALA A 377 18.42 22.84 18.61
N GLU A 378 17.43 23.44 17.98
CA GLU A 378 16.28 24.03 18.66
C GLU A 378 15.36 23.02 19.30
N VAL A 379 15.16 21.85 18.64
CA VAL A 379 14.19 20.86 19.08
C VAL A 379 14.79 19.69 19.87
N SER A 380 16.13 19.48 19.81
CA SER A 380 16.75 18.33 20.47
C SER A 380 18.05 18.67 21.19
N VAL A 381 18.04 18.43 22.49
CA VAL A 381 19.24 18.56 23.34
C VAL A 381 20.34 17.60 22.91
N ALA A 382 19.98 16.41 22.40
CA ALA A 382 20.94 15.40 21.96
C ALA A 382 21.78 15.84 20.77
N TYR A 383 21.22 16.68 19.89
CA TYR A 383 21.91 17.19 18.69
C TYR A 383 22.40 18.63 18.81
N ALA A 384 22.03 19.34 19.89
CA ALA A 384 22.36 20.77 20.05
C ALA A 384 23.88 21.04 19.96
N ASP A 385 24.70 20.29 20.67
CA ASP A 385 26.16 20.48 20.69
C ASP A 385 26.80 20.15 19.33
N ALA A 386 26.39 19.06 18.70
CA ALA A 386 26.89 18.64 17.39
C ALA A 386 26.48 19.63 16.27
N ALA A 387 25.24 20.07 16.27
CA ALA A 387 24.74 21.08 15.33
C ALA A 387 25.45 22.43 15.54
N GLN A 388 25.71 22.84 16.80
CA GLN A 388 26.48 24.07 17.09
C GLN A 388 27.91 23.98 16.58
N GLN A 389 28.56 22.80 16.61
CA GLN A 389 29.88 22.59 16.01
C GLN A 389 29.84 22.77 14.49
N GLY A 390 28.85 22.21 13.80
CA GLY A 390 28.64 22.42 12.36
C GLY A 390 28.45 23.90 12.01
N LEU A 391 27.63 24.63 12.77
CA LEU A 391 27.45 26.08 12.61
C LEU A 391 28.74 26.89 12.81
N VAL A 392 29.61 26.48 13.74
CA VAL A 392 30.92 27.10 13.95
C VAL A 392 31.86 26.85 12.77
N GLU A 393 31.84 25.64 12.24
CA GLU A 393 32.62 25.29 11.05
C GLU A 393 32.18 26.09 9.83
N CYS A 394 30.91 26.24 9.58
CA CYS A 394 30.35 27.08 8.51
C CYS A 394 30.78 28.56 8.67
N ARG A 395 30.68 29.11 9.88
CA ARG A 395 31.15 30.50 10.13
C ARG A 395 32.62 30.66 9.87
N ARG A 396 33.46 29.68 10.25
CA ARG A 396 34.89 29.71 9.98
C ARG A 396 35.17 29.71 8.47
N ALA A 397 34.53 28.83 7.72
CA ALA A 397 34.67 28.77 6.27
C ALA A 397 34.24 30.07 5.58
N ALA A 398 33.19 30.73 6.04
CA ALA A 398 32.75 32.02 5.52
C ALA A 398 33.81 33.14 5.78
N LEU A 399 34.51 33.11 6.92
CA LEU A 399 35.59 34.07 7.20
C LEU A 399 36.83 33.82 6.35
N GLU A 400 37.19 32.57 6.07
CA GLU A 400 38.32 32.18 5.24
C GLU A 400 38.08 32.45 3.74
N SER A 401 36.84 32.44 3.28
CA SER A 401 36.43 32.73 1.90
C SER A 401 36.20 34.23 1.61
N SER A 402 36.19 35.07 2.65
CA SER A 402 36.04 36.51 2.51
C SER A 402 37.38 37.13 2.03
N PRO A 403 37.40 37.91 0.91
CA PRO A 403 38.61 38.44 0.31
C PRO A 403 39.36 39.47 1.16
#